data_77e04d471555acf034c98bff78771917
#
_entry.id   77e04d471555acf034c98bff78771917
#
_cell.length_a   1.000
_cell.length_b   1.000
_cell.length_c   1.000
_cell.angle_alpha   90.00
_cell.angle_beta   90.00
_cell.angle_gamma   90.00
#
_symmetry.space_group_name_H-M   'P 1'
#
loop_
_entity.id
_entity.type
_entity.pdbx_description
1 polymer ?
#
loop_
_entity_poly.entity_id
_entity_poly.type
_entity_poly.pdbx_seq_one_letter_code
_entity_poly.pdbx_strand_id
1 'polypeptide(L)'
;MSLLTLKIFESVLRNGNFLAASKENNCSQSSVSFHIKNLEEFLGVQLFEKTGRYLRPTAVVQEILPDIKVILDAYSSLEKFKFKEKELIGTLKVGFNDALVNDKLA
;
A
#
# COMPACT_ATOMS: atom_id res chain seq x y z
N MET A 1 -8.80 5.90 4.53
CA MET A 1 -7.43 5.48 4.22
C MET A 1 -7.47 4.05 3.69
N SER A 2 -6.67 3.72 2.71
CA SER A 2 -6.70 2.42 2.09
C SER A 2 -5.28 1.87 1.93
N LEU A 3 -5.18 0.61 1.54
CA LEU A 3 -3.88 0.01 1.30
C LEU A 3 -3.16 0.71 0.17
N LEU A 4 -3.88 1.12 -0.83
CA LEU A 4 -3.30 1.87 -1.94
C LEU A 4 -2.66 3.15 -1.43
N THR A 5 -3.28 3.81 -0.45
CA THR A 5 -2.73 5.01 0.16
C THR A 5 -1.35 4.72 0.75
N LEU A 6 -1.21 3.60 1.44
CA LEU A 6 0.08 3.24 2.04
C LEU A 6 1.11 2.90 0.97
N LYS A 7 0.69 2.25 -0.10
CA LYS A 7 1.59 1.93 -1.20
C LYS A 7 2.10 3.21 -1.86
N ILE A 8 1.21 4.16 -2.07
CA ILE A 8 1.58 5.43 -2.67
C ILE A 8 2.52 6.21 -1.76
N PHE A 9 2.25 6.21 -0.46
CA PHE A 9 3.12 6.88 0.49
C PHE A 9 4.54 6.30 0.41
N GLU A 10 4.66 4.99 0.41
CA GLU A 10 5.95 4.33 0.36
C GLU A 10 6.65 4.66 -0.96
N SER A 11 5.90 4.73 -2.04
CA SER A 11 6.42 5.06 -3.35
C SER A 11 6.97 6.48 -3.39
N VAL A 12 6.25 7.44 -2.80
CA VAL A 12 6.72 8.82 -2.73
C VAL A 12 8.00 8.89 -1.91
N LEU A 13 8.05 8.16 -0.81
CA LEU A 13 9.19 8.18 0.06
C LEU A 13 10.43 7.63 -0.67
N ARG A 14 10.26 6.54 -1.37
CA ARG A 14 11.36 5.89 -2.05
C ARG A 14 11.83 6.68 -3.27
N ASN A 15 10.91 7.26 -4.01
CA ASN A 15 11.24 7.99 -5.23
C ASN A 15 11.61 9.45 -4.99
N GLY A 16 11.20 10.00 -3.89
CA GLY A 16 11.55 11.36 -3.54
C GLY A 16 10.72 12.45 -4.20
N ASN A 17 9.73 12.08 -5.00
CA ASN A 17 8.85 13.08 -5.60
C ASN A 17 7.54 12.47 -6.04
N PHE A 18 6.54 13.33 -6.23
CA PHE A 18 5.20 12.88 -6.56
C PHE A 18 5.08 12.39 -7.99
N LEU A 19 5.83 12.98 -8.89
CA LEU A 19 5.74 12.60 -10.31
C LEU A 19 6.19 11.16 -10.50
N ALA A 20 7.33 10.80 -9.96
CA ALA A 20 7.82 9.43 -10.09
C ALA A 20 6.89 8.44 -9.43
N ALA A 21 6.33 8.79 -8.27
CA ALA A 21 5.37 7.93 -7.61
C ALA A 21 4.11 7.74 -8.44
N SER A 22 3.66 8.79 -9.12
CA SER A 22 2.47 8.70 -9.95
C SER A 22 2.70 7.75 -11.11
N LYS A 23 3.87 7.79 -11.70
CA LYS A 23 4.19 6.90 -12.80
C LYS A 23 4.30 5.45 -12.33
N GLU A 24 4.91 5.26 -11.20
CA GLU A 24 5.06 3.92 -10.66
C GLU A 24 3.71 3.29 -10.33
N ASN A 25 2.76 4.09 -9.91
CA ASN A 25 1.45 3.61 -9.49
C ASN A 25 0.37 3.78 -10.56
N ASN A 26 0.75 4.18 -11.75
CA ASN A 26 -0.19 4.36 -12.88
C ASN A 26 -1.34 5.28 -12.54
N CYS A 27 -1.04 6.41 -11.94
CA CYS A 27 -2.07 7.38 -11.60
C CYS A 27 -1.52 8.79 -11.80
N SER A 28 -2.37 9.78 -11.61
CA SER A 28 -1.97 11.17 -11.79
C SER A 28 -1.26 11.70 -10.56
N GLN A 29 -0.54 12.81 -10.71
CA GLN A 29 0.08 13.46 -9.57
C GLN A 29 -0.96 13.94 -8.58
N SER A 30 -2.10 14.41 -9.07
CA SER A 30 -3.14 14.86 -8.15
C SER A 30 -3.71 13.69 -7.35
N SER A 31 -3.73 12.50 -7.93
CA SER A 31 -4.14 11.32 -7.20
C SER A 31 -3.15 10.99 -6.09
N VAL A 32 -1.85 11.09 -6.39
CA VAL A 32 -0.82 10.87 -5.38
C VAL A 32 -0.99 11.89 -4.24
N SER A 33 -1.16 13.14 -4.60
CA SER A 33 -1.34 14.21 -3.62
C SER A 33 -2.57 13.95 -2.75
N PHE A 34 -3.65 13.48 -3.36
CA PHE A 34 -4.88 13.17 -2.65
C PHE A 34 -4.65 12.07 -1.61
N HIS A 35 -3.93 11.02 -2.00
CA HIS A 35 -3.67 9.91 -1.07
C HIS A 35 -2.76 10.33 0.07
N ILE A 36 -1.76 11.15 -0.22
CA ILE A 36 -0.87 11.64 0.84
C ILE A 36 -1.66 12.49 1.83
N LYS A 37 -2.53 13.35 1.32
CA LYS A 37 -3.33 14.18 2.17
C LYS A 37 -4.29 13.36 3.03
N ASN A 38 -4.86 12.31 2.45
CA ASN A 38 -5.71 11.40 3.19
C ASN A 38 -4.97 10.75 4.35
N LEU A 39 -3.73 10.33 4.12
CA LEU A 39 -2.96 9.70 5.16
C LEU A 39 -2.60 10.72 6.24
N GLU A 40 -2.26 11.93 5.84
CA GLU A 40 -1.95 12.97 6.80
C GLU A 40 -3.17 13.29 7.67
N GLU A 41 -4.34 13.33 7.07
CA GLU A 41 -5.56 13.60 7.82
C GLU A 41 -5.90 12.44 8.76
N PHE A 42 -5.69 11.22 8.31
CA PHE A 42 -5.96 10.06 9.13
C PHE A 42 -5.05 10.05 10.37
N LEU A 43 -3.79 10.39 10.19
CA LEU A 43 -2.83 10.37 11.28
C LEU A 43 -2.79 11.67 12.07
N GLY A 44 -3.32 12.73 11.50
CA GLY A 44 -3.31 14.03 12.16
C GLY A 44 -1.93 14.68 12.18
N VAL A 45 -1.06 14.33 11.25
CA VAL A 45 0.29 14.89 11.19
C VAL A 45 0.68 15.14 9.75
N GLN A 46 1.65 16.00 9.57
CA GLN A 46 2.18 16.26 8.24
C GLN A 46 3.31 15.29 7.96
N LEU A 47 3.31 14.69 6.80
CA LEU A 47 4.30 13.67 6.46
C LEU A 47 5.43 14.19 5.58
N PHE A 48 5.16 15.21 4.76
CA PHE A 48 6.17 15.77 3.89
C PHE A 48 6.19 17.28 3.97
N GLU A 49 7.37 17.84 3.77
CA GLU A 49 7.55 19.26 3.69
C GLU A 49 8.21 19.60 2.38
N LYS A 50 7.84 20.73 1.79
CA LYS A 50 8.49 21.18 0.60
C LYS A 50 9.49 22.25 0.96
N THR A 51 10.73 22.05 0.56
CA THR A 51 11.77 23.05 0.79
C THR A 51 12.32 23.37 -0.59
N GLY A 52 11.89 24.47 -1.18
CA GLY A 52 12.28 24.82 -2.52
C GLY A 52 11.75 23.78 -3.48
N ARG A 53 12.66 23.07 -4.16
CA ARG A 53 12.25 22.05 -5.11
C ARG A 53 12.21 20.70 -4.50
N TYR A 54 12.63 20.55 -3.26
CA TYR A 54 12.78 19.24 -2.69
C TYR A 54 11.63 18.89 -1.78
N LEU A 55 11.29 17.63 -1.77
CA LEU A 55 10.28 17.09 -0.89
C LEU A 55 11.01 16.32 0.19
N ARG A 56 10.75 16.64 1.44
CA ARG A 56 11.43 15.98 2.55
C ARG A 56 10.43 15.35 3.49
N PRO A 57 10.69 14.13 3.95
CA PRO A 57 9.81 13.54 4.96
C PRO A 57 10.01 14.26 6.29
N THR A 58 8.93 14.40 7.04
CA THR A 58 9.01 14.98 8.38
C THR A 58 9.53 13.93 9.34
N ALA A 59 9.90 14.35 10.54
CA ALA A 59 10.47 13.44 11.54
C ALA A 59 9.51 12.31 11.90
N VAL A 60 8.22 12.55 11.87
CA VAL A 60 7.25 11.54 12.28
C VAL A 60 7.27 10.33 11.35
N VAL A 61 7.76 10.49 10.13
CA VAL A 61 7.81 9.39 9.18
C VAL A 61 8.65 8.25 9.74
N GLN A 62 9.73 8.56 10.45
CA GLN A 62 10.56 7.52 11.02
C GLN A 62 9.81 6.70 12.06
N GLU A 63 8.82 7.30 12.71
CA GLU A 63 8.05 6.59 13.72
C GLU A 63 7.00 5.70 13.12
N ILE A 64 6.38 6.12 12.02
CA ILE A 64 5.29 5.34 11.44
C ILE A 64 5.76 4.35 10.39
N LEU A 65 6.93 4.56 9.83
CA LEU A 65 7.40 3.74 8.72
C LEU A 65 7.51 2.25 9.06
N PRO A 66 8.00 1.86 10.24
CA PRO A 66 8.05 0.43 10.56
C PRO A 66 6.67 -0.23 10.51
N ASP A 67 5.65 0.44 11.03
CA ASP A 67 4.31 -0.12 11.01
C ASP A 67 3.77 -0.21 9.59
N ILE A 68 4.03 0.79 8.78
CA ILE A 68 3.59 0.78 7.40
C ILE A 68 4.26 -0.36 6.64
N LYS A 69 5.54 -0.58 6.89
CA LYS A 69 6.25 -1.67 6.25
C LYS A 69 5.69 -3.03 6.65
N VAL A 70 5.33 -3.19 7.91
CA VAL A 70 4.72 -4.43 8.37
C VAL A 70 3.41 -4.68 7.62
N ILE A 71 2.59 -3.65 7.48
CA ILE A 71 1.32 -3.77 6.77
C ILE A 71 1.54 -4.13 5.31
N LEU A 72 2.47 -3.45 4.65
CA LEU A 72 2.73 -3.70 3.24
C LEU A 72 3.34 -5.07 3.01
N ASP A 73 4.20 -5.53 3.92
CA ASP A 73 4.78 -6.86 3.81
C ASP A 73 3.72 -7.92 4.00
N ALA A 74 2.82 -7.72 4.94
CA ALA A 74 1.73 -8.66 5.15
C ALA A 74 0.82 -8.73 3.93
N TYR A 75 0.55 -7.58 3.32
CA TYR A 75 -0.28 -7.54 2.13
C TYR A 75 0.43 -8.26 0.98
N SER A 76 1.73 -8.04 0.85
CA SER A 76 2.52 -8.69 -0.19
C SER A 76 2.50 -10.20 -0.02
N SER A 77 2.55 -10.66 1.21
CA SER A 77 2.46 -12.07 1.53
C SER A 77 1.12 -12.64 1.09
N LEU A 78 0.06 -11.91 1.33
CA LEU A 78 -1.27 -12.33 0.90
C LEU A 78 -1.39 -12.38 -0.62
N GLU A 79 -0.73 -11.44 -1.30
CA GLU A 79 -0.74 -11.46 -2.75
C GLU A 79 -0.07 -12.71 -3.30
N LYS A 80 1.02 -13.14 -2.66
CA LYS A 80 1.68 -14.36 -3.08
C LYS A 80 0.78 -15.58 -2.89
N PHE A 81 0.04 -15.59 -1.79
CA PHE A 81 -0.89 -16.66 -1.54
C PHE A 81 -1.98 -16.69 -2.61
N LYS A 82 -2.41 -15.52 -3.04
CA LYS A 82 -3.42 -15.42 -4.07
C LYS A 82 -2.95 -16.03 -5.38
N PHE A 83 -1.69 -15.84 -5.73
CA PHE A 83 -1.15 -16.45 -6.91
C PHE A 83 -1.11 -17.96 -6.77
N LYS A 84 -0.70 -18.46 -5.62
CA LYS A 84 -0.69 -19.87 -5.39
C LYS A 84 -2.07 -20.44 -5.50
N GLU A 85 -3.02 -19.76 -4.95
CA GLU A 85 -4.38 -20.22 -4.99
C GLU A 85 -4.90 -20.28 -6.40
N LYS A 86 -4.52 -19.31 -7.23
CA LYS A 86 -4.92 -19.32 -8.59
C LYS A 86 -4.37 -20.51 -9.31
N GLU A 87 -3.15 -20.89 -9.03
CA GLU A 87 -2.57 -22.07 -9.62
C GLU A 87 -3.31 -23.30 -9.19
N LEU A 88 -3.62 -23.36 -7.91
CA LEU A 88 -4.34 -24.50 -7.41
C LEU A 88 -5.73 -24.61 -8.00
N ILE A 89 -6.37 -23.51 -8.17
CA ILE A 89 -7.67 -23.51 -8.74
C ILE A 89 -7.65 -24.08 -10.12
N GLY A 90 -6.63 -23.83 -10.85
CA GLY A 90 -6.49 -24.43 -12.14
C GLY A 90 -6.54 -25.92 -12.03
N THR A 91 -6.18 -26.48 -10.87
CA THR A 91 -6.17 -27.87 -10.75
C THR A 91 -7.27 -28.31 -9.90
N LEU A 92 -7.64 -27.58 -8.89
CA LEU A 92 -8.57 -28.00 -8.04
C LEU A 92 -9.82 -27.45 -8.14
N LYS A 93 -10.18 -26.66 -8.72
CA LYS A 93 -11.28 -26.00 -8.74
C LYS A 93 -12.40 -26.59 -8.18
N VAL A 94 -12.47 -27.63 -7.84
CA VAL A 94 -13.48 -28.13 -7.36
C VAL A 94 -13.60 -28.05 -6.07
N GLY A 95 -14.34 -28.08 -5.53
CA GLY A 95 -14.48 -28.11 -4.26
C GLY A 95 -14.11 -27.29 -3.35
N PHE A 96 -13.76 -26.47 -3.33
CA PHE A 96 -13.39 -25.79 -2.33
C PHE A 96 -14.34 -24.96 -1.92
N ASN A 97 -15.11 -24.58 -2.37
CA ASN A 97 -15.81 -23.71 -2.01
C ASN A 97 -16.65 -23.99 -1.16
N ASP A 98 -17.06 -24.85 -0.96
CA ASP A 98 -17.87 -24.99 -0.13
C ASP A 98 -17.33 -25.22 1.01
N ALA A 99 -16.57 -25.59 1.10
CA ALA A 99 -16.05 -25.85 2.26
C ALA A 99 -15.40 -24.82 2.79
N LEU A 100 -15.24 -24.24 2.67
CA LEU A 100 -14.52 -23.45 3.26
C LEU A 100 -14.68 -22.57 3.63
N VAL A 101 -15.19 -22.56 3.41
CA VAL A 101 -15.32 -21.92 3.78
C VAL A 101 -15.65 -21.92 4.57
N ASN A 102 -16.04 -22.35 4.79
CA ASN A 102 -16.24 -22.40 5.55
C ASN A 102 -15.86 -22.69 6.36
N ASP A 103 -15.78 -23.03 6.58
CA ASP A 103 -15.24 -23.26 7.33
C ASP A 103 -14.30 -22.98 7.56
N LYS A 104 -14.12 -22.71 7.22
CA LYS A 104 -13.24 -22.33 7.35
C LYS A 104 -12.75 -21.80 7.57
N LEU A 105 -13.07 -21.49 7.38
CA LEU A 105 -12.63 -20.95 7.44
C LEU A 105 -12.54 -20.98 7.74
N ALA A 106 -12.90 -21.26 7.68
CA ALA A 106 -12.77 -21.32 7.94
C ALA A 106 -12.48 -21.16 8.01
#